data_ee82bf4bd1dacd0e5a2633abf3ca2d22
#
_entry.id   ee82bf4bd1dacd0e5a2633abf3ca2d22
#
_cell.length_a   1.000
_cell.length_b   1.000
_cell.length_c   1.000
_cell.angle_alpha   90.00
_cell.angle_beta   90.00
_cell.angle_gamma   90.00
#
_symmetry.space_group_name_H-M   'P 1'
#
loop_
_entity.id
_entity.type
_entity.pdbx_description
1 polymer ?
#
loop_
_entity_poly.entity_id
_entity_poly.type
_entity_poly.pdbx_seq_one_letter_code
_entity_poly.pdbx_strand_id
1 'polypeptide(L)'
;MIRINQLKLQIPHTEEALKKKIQKTLHLKKGDSFTYRIHRQSLDARRKPELFYVYTVDVTVSNENAVLKHCKGDIQKVEEKHYQIPSHGTETLNARPVVIGSGPAGLFCAYLLALEGYRPLVLERGACVEERKKDVDRFWETGVLDPSSNVQFGEGGAGTFSDGKLNTLVKDKTGRNRFVLETFVKFGADEDILYAHKPHIGTDVLIDVVSQMRQEIISLGGEFCFHTQVTDVDLTSKTLKLVHLSENSAEEVSAGAAVFAIGHSARDTFEMLYKHQIPMRAKSFAVGVRIEHPQTLIDHSQYGRDRGNDLPAAAYKLTENLDNGRGVYTFCMCPGGYVVNASSEEHRLAVNGMSYHDRAGENANSAVIVTVTPDDFGSDHPLAGISFQRSLEEKAYQAGQGKVPVQRFGDFKKDQITTSYGMVHSCMKGASVFGDVRGIFPEEIAQSLEDGITAMDHKIHGFADNDALLSGVESRTSSPVRIERDENFVCASCDWIYPCGEGAGYAGGITSAAMDGMKVAEAIIQKYKS
;
A
#
# COMPACT_ATOMS: atom_id res chain seq x y z
N MET A 1 -16.55 -26.11 12.27
CA MET A 1 -15.32 -25.81 13.05
C MET A 1 -15.68 -25.05 14.32
N ILE A 2 -14.85 -25.17 15.35
CA ILE A 2 -14.97 -24.43 16.61
C ILE A 2 -13.92 -23.33 16.63
N ARG A 3 -14.34 -22.08 16.76
CA ARG A 3 -13.44 -20.94 16.92
C ARG A 3 -13.22 -20.65 18.40
N ILE A 4 -11.96 -20.57 18.80
CA ILE A 4 -11.51 -20.16 20.14
C ILE A 4 -10.84 -18.80 20.00
N ASN A 5 -11.35 -17.80 20.71
CA ASN A 5 -10.76 -16.48 20.77
C ASN A 5 -9.89 -16.31 22.02
N GLN A 6 -9.01 -15.32 22.01
CA GLN A 6 -8.23 -14.86 23.17
C GLN A 6 -7.33 -15.93 23.83
N LEU A 7 -6.81 -16.89 23.05
CA LEU A 7 -5.78 -17.81 23.55
C LEU A 7 -4.47 -17.07 23.75
N LYS A 8 -4.11 -16.78 24.98
CA LYS A 8 -2.93 -16.00 25.33
C LYS A 8 -1.77 -16.92 25.74
N LEU A 9 -0.61 -16.74 25.10
CA LEU A 9 0.64 -17.46 25.38
C LEU A 9 1.79 -16.46 25.55
N GLN A 10 2.64 -16.68 26.54
CA GLN A 10 3.83 -15.85 26.77
C GLN A 10 4.87 -16.06 25.66
N ILE A 11 5.61 -15.02 25.35
CA ILE A 11 6.70 -15.07 24.36
C ILE A 11 8.03 -15.24 25.09
N PRO A 12 8.89 -16.20 24.66
CA PRO A 12 8.68 -17.18 23.59
C PRO A 12 7.84 -18.38 24.03
N HIS A 13 7.27 -19.11 23.07
CA HIS A 13 6.61 -20.40 23.29
C HIS A 13 6.73 -21.31 22.06
N THR A 14 6.49 -22.60 22.27
CA THR A 14 6.51 -23.61 21.19
C THR A 14 5.12 -23.86 20.63
N GLU A 15 5.05 -24.47 19.45
CA GLU A 15 3.78 -24.93 18.85
C GLU A 15 3.04 -25.92 19.77
N GLU A 16 3.79 -26.81 20.46
CA GLU A 16 3.24 -27.72 21.44
C GLU A 16 2.52 -26.99 22.58
N ALA A 17 3.02 -25.85 23.01
CA ALA A 17 2.38 -25.03 24.05
C ALA A 17 1.01 -24.52 23.56
N LEU A 18 0.91 -24.11 22.27
CA LEU A 18 -0.37 -23.72 21.66
C LEU A 18 -1.31 -24.91 21.56
N LYS A 19 -0.87 -26.07 21.06
CA LYS A 19 -1.66 -27.33 21.00
C LYS A 19 -2.21 -27.73 22.36
N LYS A 20 -1.34 -27.73 23.40
CA LYS A 20 -1.77 -28.03 24.78
C LYS A 20 -2.79 -27.01 25.31
N LYS A 21 -2.62 -25.73 24.97
CA LYS A 21 -3.57 -24.69 25.37
C LYS A 21 -4.94 -24.90 24.72
N ILE A 22 -5.00 -25.22 23.42
CA ILE A 22 -6.20 -25.57 22.68
C ILE A 22 -6.89 -26.77 23.32
N GLN A 23 -6.16 -27.87 23.53
CA GLN A 23 -6.66 -29.10 24.12
C GLN A 23 -7.27 -28.86 25.52
N LYS A 24 -6.60 -28.09 26.37
CA LYS A 24 -7.10 -27.71 27.70
C LYS A 24 -8.35 -26.85 27.60
N THR A 25 -8.38 -25.88 26.69
CA THR A 25 -9.50 -24.94 26.52
C THR A 25 -10.77 -25.65 26.02
N LEU A 26 -10.63 -26.66 25.16
CA LEU A 26 -11.74 -27.46 24.65
C LEU A 26 -12.07 -28.69 25.52
N HIS A 27 -11.37 -28.87 26.65
CA HIS A 27 -11.51 -30.04 27.53
C HIS A 27 -11.36 -31.39 26.81
N LEU A 28 -10.49 -31.45 25.80
CA LEU A 28 -10.22 -32.68 25.06
C LEU A 28 -9.40 -33.66 25.90
N LYS A 29 -9.72 -34.97 25.80
CA LYS A 29 -8.99 -36.01 26.51
C LYS A 29 -7.62 -36.26 25.88
N LYS A 30 -6.71 -36.85 26.66
CA LYS A 30 -5.41 -37.30 26.14
C LYS A 30 -5.65 -38.42 25.11
N GLY A 31 -5.35 -38.17 23.84
CA GLY A 31 -5.60 -39.10 22.72
C GLY A 31 -6.71 -38.64 21.76
N ASP A 32 -7.51 -37.63 22.11
CA ASP A 32 -8.43 -37.04 21.15
C ASP A 32 -7.65 -36.36 20.03
N SER A 33 -7.95 -36.72 18.79
CA SER A 33 -7.37 -36.10 17.61
C SER A 33 -8.10 -34.82 17.26
N PHE A 34 -7.36 -33.78 16.96
CA PHE A 34 -7.88 -32.53 16.42
C PHE A 34 -6.89 -31.90 15.44
N THR A 35 -7.40 -31.12 14.51
CA THR A 35 -6.61 -30.22 13.68
C THR A 35 -6.98 -28.78 14.01
N TYR A 36 -6.06 -27.87 13.80
CA TYR A 36 -6.35 -26.45 13.99
C TYR A 36 -5.64 -25.63 12.93
N ARG A 37 -6.18 -24.44 12.67
CA ARG A 37 -5.49 -23.39 11.93
C ARG A 37 -5.54 -22.10 12.74
N ILE A 38 -4.50 -21.30 12.64
CA ILE A 38 -4.49 -19.97 13.22
C ILE A 38 -5.35 -19.08 12.32
N HIS A 39 -6.38 -18.47 12.91
CA HIS A 39 -7.22 -17.50 12.22
C HIS A 39 -6.70 -16.08 12.40
N ARG A 40 -6.12 -15.80 13.58
CA ARG A 40 -5.48 -14.51 13.88
C ARG A 40 -4.43 -14.68 14.97
N GLN A 41 -3.31 -13.98 14.79
CA GLN A 41 -2.26 -13.81 15.80
C GLN A 41 -2.00 -12.31 16.01
N SER A 42 -2.03 -11.85 17.24
CA SER A 42 -1.69 -10.48 17.61
C SER A 42 -0.77 -10.42 18.80
N LEU A 43 0.11 -9.41 18.84
CA LEU A 43 1.02 -9.17 19.95
C LEU A 43 0.32 -8.31 21.01
N ASP A 44 0.34 -8.76 22.25
CA ASP A 44 -0.10 -8.00 23.42
C ASP A 44 1.10 -7.52 24.24
N ALA A 45 1.43 -6.23 24.09
CA ALA A 45 2.53 -5.55 24.77
C ALA A 45 2.03 -4.49 25.78
N ARG A 46 0.79 -4.62 26.29
CA ARG A 46 0.21 -3.65 27.24
C ARG A 46 0.87 -3.67 28.62
N ARG A 47 1.55 -4.77 28.97
CA ARG A 47 2.22 -4.97 30.26
C ARG A 47 3.72 -5.20 30.09
N LYS A 48 4.37 -4.27 29.37
CA LYS A 48 5.83 -4.31 29.15
C LYS A 48 6.61 -4.52 30.46
N PRO A 49 7.67 -5.33 30.50
CA PRO A 49 8.25 -6.12 29.40
C PRO A 49 7.63 -7.50 29.21
N GLU A 50 6.50 -7.84 29.88
CA GLU A 50 5.80 -9.10 29.70
C GLU A 50 5.00 -9.08 28.40
N LEU A 51 5.40 -9.86 27.43
CA LEU A 51 4.84 -9.90 26.10
C LEU A 51 4.13 -11.22 25.84
N PHE A 52 3.00 -11.16 25.13
CA PHE A 52 2.21 -12.34 24.82
C PHE A 52 1.75 -12.31 23.37
N TYR A 53 1.69 -13.49 22.73
CA TYR A 53 0.84 -13.67 21.57
C TYR A 53 -0.59 -14.04 22.00
N VAL A 54 -1.55 -13.41 21.35
CA VAL A 54 -2.99 -13.68 21.50
C VAL A 54 -3.49 -14.26 20.19
N TYR A 55 -3.96 -15.49 20.27
CA TYR A 55 -4.44 -16.25 19.13
C TYR A 55 -5.96 -16.30 19.08
N THR A 56 -6.49 -16.27 17.86
CA THR A 56 -7.79 -16.83 17.52
C THR A 56 -7.52 -18.06 16.64
N VAL A 57 -8.05 -19.21 17.00
CA VAL A 57 -7.85 -20.46 16.26
C VAL A 57 -9.16 -21.11 15.89
N ASP A 58 -9.22 -21.71 14.70
CA ASP A 58 -10.31 -22.54 14.23
C ASP A 58 -9.90 -24.01 14.39
N VAL A 59 -10.68 -24.78 15.13
CA VAL A 59 -10.38 -26.16 15.49
C VAL A 59 -11.43 -27.10 14.91
N THR A 60 -10.97 -28.20 14.31
CA THR A 60 -11.83 -29.29 13.84
C THR A 60 -11.66 -30.51 14.74
N VAL A 61 -12.75 -31.01 15.27
CA VAL A 61 -12.83 -32.21 16.12
C VAL A 61 -13.92 -33.14 15.62
N SER A 62 -13.85 -34.42 15.95
CA SER A 62 -14.82 -35.43 15.50
C SER A 62 -16.26 -35.16 15.96
N ASN A 63 -16.47 -34.55 17.13
CA ASN A 63 -17.80 -34.25 17.67
C ASN A 63 -17.88 -32.82 18.23
N GLU A 64 -18.00 -31.85 17.33
CA GLU A 64 -18.07 -30.41 17.66
C GLU A 64 -19.19 -30.08 18.64
N ASN A 65 -20.37 -30.67 18.45
CA ASN A 65 -21.53 -30.36 19.30
C ASN A 65 -21.36 -30.86 20.73
N ALA A 66 -20.70 -32.01 20.92
CA ALA A 66 -20.41 -32.53 22.26
C ALA A 66 -19.36 -31.64 22.98
N VAL A 67 -18.31 -31.21 22.27
CA VAL A 67 -17.28 -30.33 22.80
C VAL A 67 -17.89 -28.97 23.20
N LEU A 68 -18.70 -28.37 22.34
CA LEU A 68 -19.33 -27.07 22.59
C LEU A 68 -20.25 -27.05 23.82
N LYS A 69 -20.91 -28.18 24.16
CA LYS A 69 -21.76 -28.26 25.35
C LYS A 69 -20.99 -28.05 26.66
N HIS A 70 -19.70 -28.35 26.67
CA HIS A 70 -18.85 -28.28 27.85
C HIS A 70 -17.95 -27.02 27.86
N CYS A 71 -17.96 -26.25 26.78
CA CYS A 71 -17.15 -25.05 26.64
C CYS A 71 -17.91 -23.80 27.10
N LYS A 72 -17.21 -22.88 27.77
CA LYS A 72 -17.73 -21.57 28.18
C LYS A 72 -16.79 -20.45 27.67
N GLY A 73 -17.33 -19.24 27.53
CA GLY A 73 -16.54 -18.06 27.15
C GLY A 73 -16.49 -17.83 25.64
N ASP A 74 -15.36 -17.33 25.15
CA ASP A 74 -15.15 -16.88 23.76
C ASP A 74 -14.96 -18.03 22.75
N ILE A 75 -15.84 -19.07 22.85
CA ILE A 75 -15.82 -20.27 22.00
C ILE A 75 -17.14 -20.35 21.25
N GLN A 76 -17.07 -20.46 19.92
CA GLN A 76 -18.26 -20.46 19.08
C GLN A 76 -18.11 -21.40 17.90
N LYS A 77 -19.24 -21.92 17.40
CA LYS A 77 -19.27 -22.61 16.12
C LYS A 77 -19.15 -21.58 15.00
N VAL A 78 -18.29 -21.86 14.03
CA VAL A 78 -18.10 -21.01 12.85
C VAL A 78 -18.18 -21.84 11.59
N GLU A 79 -18.68 -21.20 10.54
CA GLU A 79 -18.64 -21.72 9.17
C GLU A 79 -17.64 -20.90 8.36
N GLU A 80 -16.86 -21.57 7.55
CA GLU A 80 -15.93 -20.90 6.65
C GLU A 80 -16.70 -20.29 5.48
N LYS A 81 -16.49 -19.00 5.28
CA LYS A 81 -17.02 -18.30 4.10
C LYS A 81 -15.87 -18.14 3.12
N HIS A 82 -16.06 -18.68 1.92
CA HIS A 82 -15.13 -18.47 0.82
C HIS A 82 -15.68 -17.39 -0.12
N TYR A 83 -14.78 -16.61 -0.68
CA TYR A 83 -15.11 -15.70 -1.76
C TYR A 83 -15.66 -16.49 -2.95
N GLN A 84 -16.67 -15.96 -3.59
CA GLN A 84 -17.27 -16.54 -4.79
C GLN A 84 -17.35 -15.48 -5.87
N ILE A 85 -16.85 -15.80 -7.05
CA ILE A 85 -17.00 -14.97 -8.23
C ILE A 85 -18.48 -14.98 -8.64
N PRO A 86 -19.08 -13.83 -9.00
CA PRO A 86 -20.48 -13.77 -9.39
C PRO A 86 -20.73 -14.47 -10.74
N SER A 87 -21.99 -14.82 -11.00
CA SER A 87 -22.40 -15.38 -12.29
C SER A 87 -22.25 -14.35 -13.42
N HIS A 88 -21.94 -14.84 -14.61
CA HIS A 88 -21.82 -14.04 -15.82
C HIS A 88 -23.14 -13.38 -16.19
N GLY A 89 -23.05 -12.17 -16.76
CA GLY A 89 -24.15 -11.47 -17.37
C GLY A 89 -24.49 -11.99 -18.76
N THR A 90 -25.33 -11.25 -19.47
CA THR A 90 -25.88 -11.66 -20.77
C THR A 90 -25.48 -10.77 -21.93
N GLU A 91 -24.93 -9.58 -21.66
CA GLU A 91 -24.48 -8.67 -22.69
C GLU A 91 -23.21 -9.18 -23.38
N THR A 92 -23.01 -8.83 -24.65
CA THR A 92 -21.81 -9.23 -25.40
C THR A 92 -20.79 -8.08 -25.38
N LEU A 93 -19.54 -8.41 -25.05
CA LEU A 93 -18.41 -7.51 -25.27
C LEU A 93 -18.05 -7.47 -26.75
N ASN A 94 -17.98 -6.27 -27.36
CA ASN A 94 -17.59 -6.10 -28.76
C ASN A 94 -16.07 -6.21 -28.96
N ALA A 95 -15.29 -6.05 -27.87
CA ALA A 95 -13.84 -6.24 -27.83
C ALA A 95 -13.46 -6.73 -26.41
N ARG A 96 -12.25 -7.26 -26.25
CA ARG A 96 -11.76 -7.72 -24.94
C ARG A 96 -11.66 -6.58 -23.93
N PRO A 97 -11.73 -6.87 -22.60
CA PRO A 97 -11.44 -5.89 -21.58
C PRO A 97 -9.99 -5.41 -21.66
N VAL A 98 -9.77 -4.11 -21.45
CA VAL A 98 -8.44 -3.51 -21.37
C VAL A 98 -8.24 -2.94 -19.98
N VAL A 99 -7.17 -3.34 -19.31
CA VAL A 99 -6.79 -2.87 -17.97
C VAL A 99 -5.56 -1.97 -18.08
N ILE A 100 -5.71 -0.70 -17.72
CA ILE A 100 -4.66 0.32 -17.82
C ILE A 100 -4.01 0.47 -16.44
N GLY A 101 -2.76 0.02 -16.34
CA GLY A 101 -1.97 -0.06 -15.12
C GLY A 101 -1.98 -1.45 -14.49
N SER A 102 -0.80 -1.94 -14.13
CA SER A 102 -0.55 -3.25 -13.54
C SER A 102 -0.19 -3.18 -12.04
N GLY A 103 -0.67 -2.16 -11.33
CA GLY A 103 -0.66 -2.10 -9.87
C GLY A 103 -1.64 -3.10 -9.24
N PRO A 104 -1.78 -3.15 -7.90
CA PRO A 104 -2.63 -4.15 -7.24
C PRO A 104 -4.08 -4.16 -7.73
N ALA A 105 -4.66 -3.00 -8.05
CA ALA A 105 -6.02 -2.92 -8.60
C ALA A 105 -6.11 -3.57 -9.99
N GLY A 106 -5.18 -3.22 -10.89
CA GLY A 106 -5.15 -3.77 -12.24
C GLY A 106 -4.85 -5.26 -12.27
N LEU A 107 -3.87 -5.73 -11.49
CA LEU A 107 -3.51 -7.15 -11.41
C LEU A 107 -4.68 -8.01 -10.90
N PHE A 108 -5.36 -7.62 -9.83
CA PHE A 108 -6.50 -8.39 -9.31
C PHE A 108 -7.73 -8.28 -10.22
N CYS A 109 -7.94 -7.15 -10.89
CA CYS A 109 -8.98 -7.03 -11.92
C CYS A 109 -8.70 -7.98 -13.09
N ALA A 110 -7.49 -7.94 -13.65
CA ALA A 110 -7.08 -8.80 -14.76
C ALA A 110 -7.09 -10.28 -14.36
N TYR A 111 -6.67 -10.62 -13.15
CA TYR A 111 -6.67 -11.99 -12.64
C TYR A 111 -8.09 -12.58 -12.58
N LEU A 112 -9.07 -11.85 -11.99
CA LEU A 112 -10.46 -12.31 -11.96
C LEU A 112 -11.05 -12.44 -13.37
N LEU A 113 -10.84 -11.47 -14.24
CA LEU A 113 -11.30 -11.52 -15.63
C LEU A 113 -10.69 -12.71 -16.38
N ALA A 114 -9.40 -12.98 -16.17
CA ALA A 114 -8.74 -14.12 -16.81
C ALA A 114 -9.27 -15.47 -16.28
N LEU A 115 -9.50 -15.59 -14.96
CA LEU A 115 -10.12 -16.79 -14.36
C LEU A 115 -11.49 -17.11 -14.97
N GLU A 116 -12.25 -16.09 -15.36
CA GLU A 116 -13.57 -16.22 -15.97
C GLU A 116 -13.56 -16.19 -17.51
N GLY A 117 -12.38 -16.28 -18.14
CA GLY A 117 -12.22 -16.47 -19.59
C GLY A 117 -12.27 -15.21 -20.47
N TYR A 118 -12.29 -14.00 -19.88
CA TYR A 118 -12.41 -12.74 -20.64
C TYR A 118 -11.14 -12.31 -21.39
N ARG A 119 -10.00 -12.93 -21.20
CA ARG A 119 -8.72 -12.66 -21.89
C ARG A 119 -8.32 -11.17 -21.86
N PRO A 120 -8.14 -10.55 -20.67
CA PRO A 120 -7.85 -9.12 -20.56
C PRO A 120 -6.52 -8.76 -21.21
N LEU A 121 -6.44 -7.56 -21.82
CA LEU A 121 -5.21 -6.89 -22.20
C LEU A 121 -4.79 -5.95 -21.08
N VAL A 122 -3.61 -6.13 -20.51
CA VAL A 122 -3.04 -5.26 -19.50
C VAL A 122 -2.00 -4.35 -20.14
N LEU A 123 -2.19 -3.04 -20.03
CA LEU A 123 -1.30 -2.01 -20.54
C LEU A 123 -0.55 -1.37 -19.37
N GLU A 124 0.77 -1.44 -19.39
CA GLU A 124 1.63 -0.83 -18.38
C GLU A 124 2.66 0.09 -19.04
N ARG A 125 2.75 1.35 -18.56
CA ARG A 125 3.71 2.31 -19.12
C ARG A 125 5.15 1.97 -18.78
N GLY A 126 5.39 1.38 -17.61
CA GLY A 126 6.72 0.98 -17.19
C GLY A 126 7.08 -0.44 -17.59
N ALA A 127 8.22 -0.89 -17.08
CA ALA A 127 8.76 -2.22 -17.35
C ALA A 127 8.06 -3.31 -16.53
N CYS A 128 8.26 -4.57 -16.93
CA CYS A 128 7.98 -5.72 -16.09
C CYS A 128 8.83 -5.66 -14.81
N VAL A 129 8.39 -6.36 -13.76
CA VAL A 129 8.96 -6.16 -12.41
C VAL A 129 10.46 -6.47 -12.33
N GLU A 130 10.94 -7.41 -13.13
CA GLU A 130 12.36 -7.81 -13.21
C GLU A 130 13.25 -6.73 -13.84
N GLU A 131 12.76 -6.05 -14.87
CA GLU A 131 13.45 -4.92 -15.51
C GLU A 131 13.31 -3.65 -14.66
N ARG A 132 12.11 -3.40 -14.18
CA ARG A 132 11.80 -2.27 -13.30
C ARG A 132 12.71 -2.24 -12.08
N LYS A 133 13.00 -3.41 -11.47
CA LYS A 133 13.97 -3.49 -10.37
C LYS A 133 15.33 -2.91 -10.76
N LYS A 134 15.82 -3.24 -11.95
CA LYS A 134 17.09 -2.70 -12.47
C LYS A 134 17.01 -1.19 -12.73
N ASP A 135 15.88 -0.70 -13.23
CA ASP A 135 15.67 0.73 -13.45
C ASP A 135 15.68 1.52 -12.15
N VAL A 136 15.00 0.98 -11.12
CA VAL A 136 14.97 1.59 -9.78
C VAL A 136 16.34 1.54 -9.11
N ASP A 137 17.05 0.42 -9.15
CA ASP A 137 18.40 0.29 -8.60
C ASP A 137 19.35 1.29 -9.30
N ARG A 138 19.34 1.35 -10.62
CA ARG A 138 20.12 2.32 -11.42
C ARG A 138 19.79 3.77 -11.02
N PHE A 139 18.51 4.10 -10.86
CA PHE A 139 18.10 5.43 -10.42
C PHE A 139 18.67 5.77 -9.03
N TRP A 140 18.60 4.85 -8.08
CA TRP A 140 19.14 5.10 -6.75
C TRP A 140 20.66 5.21 -6.72
N GLU A 141 21.36 4.49 -7.61
CA GLU A 141 22.83 4.54 -7.71
C GLU A 141 23.34 5.77 -8.47
N THR A 142 22.69 6.13 -9.55
CA THR A 142 23.19 7.14 -10.50
C THR A 142 22.46 8.49 -10.44
N GLY A 143 21.25 8.52 -9.89
CA GLY A 143 20.35 9.67 -9.94
C GLY A 143 19.65 9.89 -11.28
N VAL A 144 19.85 9.00 -12.27
CA VAL A 144 19.22 9.11 -13.58
C VAL A 144 17.83 8.49 -13.56
N LEU A 145 16.80 9.33 -13.57
CA LEU A 145 15.39 8.93 -13.55
C LEU A 145 14.92 8.47 -14.93
N ASP A 146 14.23 7.34 -14.96
CA ASP A 146 13.34 6.99 -16.07
C ASP A 146 11.90 7.42 -15.69
N PRO A 147 11.30 8.43 -16.37
CA PRO A 147 9.95 8.88 -16.04
C PRO A 147 8.86 7.83 -16.27
N SER A 148 9.14 6.79 -17.04
CA SER A 148 8.18 5.73 -17.39
C SER A 148 8.31 4.50 -16.50
N SER A 149 9.53 4.18 -16.00
CA SER A 149 9.82 2.98 -15.21
C SER A 149 10.60 3.37 -13.94
N ASN A 150 9.94 3.39 -12.80
CA ASN A 150 10.51 3.91 -11.54
C ASN A 150 9.75 3.37 -10.31
N VAL A 151 9.91 3.97 -9.13
CA VAL A 151 9.21 3.57 -7.89
C VAL A 151 7.68 3.72 -7.99
N GLN A 152 7.17 4.59 -8.86
CA GLN A 152 5.73 4.83 -9.03
C GLN A 152 5.12 4.04 -10.18
N PHE A 153 5.85 3.89 -11.29
CA PHE A 153 5.39 3.27 -12.52
C PHE A 153 6.12 1.97 -12.83
N GLY A 154 5.41 1.04 -13.42
CA GLY A 154 5.84 -0.31 -13.76
C GLY A 154 5.03 -1.37 -13.02
N GLU A 155 5.25 -2.61 -13.39
CA GLU A 155 4.49 -3.76 -12.90
C GLU A 155 4.48 -3.86 -11.37
N GLY A 156 3.30 -4.13 -10.80
CA GLY A 156 3.06 -4.15 -9.36
C GLY A 156 2.78 -2.77 -8.74
N GLY A 157 2.95 -1.66 -9.50
CA GLY A 157 2.69 -0.29 -9.05
C GLY A 157 3.60 0.16 -7.91
N ALA A 158 3.29 1.29 -7.26
CA ALA A 158 4.08 1.83 -6.14
C ALA A 158 4.17 0.89 -4.93
N GLY A 159 3.24 -0.05 -4.80
CA GLY A 159 3.21 -1.04 -3.72
C GLY A 159 4.41 -1.99 -3.70
N THR A 160 5.00 -2.30 -4.86
CA THR A 160 6.13 -3.22 -4.98
C THR A 160 7.38 -2.72 -4.26
N PHE A 161 7.66 -1.40 -4.32
CA PHE A 161 8.79 -0.78 -3.63
C PHE A 161 8.34 -0.08 -2.34
N SER A 162 7.64 -0.83 -1.48
CA SER A 162 7.13 -0.38 -0.18
C SER A 162 7.41 -1.42 0.90
N ASP A 163 6.91 -1.22 2.12
CA ASP A 163 6.94 -2.27 3.16
C ASP A 163 6.01 -3.46 2.83
N GLY A 164 5.14 -3.32 1.83
CA GLY A 164 4.21 -4.39 1.47
C GLY A 164 3.14 -4.68 2.52
N LYS A 165 2.69 -3.66 3.27
CA LYS A 165 1.61 -3.82 4.25
C LYS A 165 0.30 -4.20 3.60
N LEU A 166 -0.36 -5.20 4.19
CA LEU A 166 -1.63 -5.73 3.71
C LEU A 166 -2.83 -5.36 4.61
N ASN A 167 -2.60 -4.51 5.60
CA ASN A 167 -3.69 -4.05 6.46
C ASN A 167 -4.66 -3.15 5.68
N THR A 168 -5.95 -3.37 5.88
CA THR A 168 -7.00 -2.50 5.36
C THR A 168 -8.06 -2.23 6.41
N LEU A 169 -8.65 -1.03 6.38
CA LEU A 169 -9.81 -0.67 7.20
C LEU A 169 -11.14 -0.91 6.45
N VAL A 170 -11.07 -1.34 5.20
CA VAL A 170 -12.26 -1.65 4.40
C VAL A 170 -12.97 -2.86 5.01
N LYS A 171 -14.24 -2.64 5.39
CA LYS A 171 -15.10 -3.74 5.87
C LYS A 171 -15.45 -4.65 4.72
N ASP A 172 -15.09 -5.91 4.84
CA ASP A 172 -15.37 -6.94 3.84
C ASP A 172 -16.33 -7.99 4.39
N LYS A 173 -17.49 -8.12 3.75
CA LYS A 173 -18.52 -9.13 4.09
C LYS A 173 -18.52 -10.32 3.13
N THR A 174 -17.79 -10.22 2.03
CA THR A 174 -17.83 -11.16 0.90
C THR A 174 -16.62 -12.06 0.81
N GLY A 175 -15.57 -11.81 1.60
CA GLY A 175 -14.34 -12.61 1.60
C GLY A 175 -13.26 -12.17 0.61
N ARG A 176 -13.40 -11.00 -0.04
CA ARG A 176 -12.39 -10.47 -0.97
C ARG A 176 -11.04 -10.25 -0.32
N ASN A 177 -11.02 -9.70 0.91
CA ASN A 177 -9.78 -9.53 1.65
C ASN A 177 -9.03 -10.86 1.81
N ARG A 178 -9.76 -11.89 2.26
CA ARG A 178 -9.19 -13.22 2.43
C ARG A 178 -8.69 -13.80 1.11
N PHE A 179 -9.45 -13.64 0.03
CA PHE A 179 -9.05 -14.06 -1.33
C PHE A 179 -7.76 -13.36 -1.78
N VAL A 180 -7.60 -12.05 -1.53
CA VAL A 180 -6.38 -11.31 -1.85
C VAL A 180 -5.18 -11.92 -1.13
N LEU A 181 -5.29 -12.18 0.18
CA LEU A 181 -4.20 -12.78 0.96
C LEU A 181 -3.87 -14.21 0.50
N GLU A 182 -4.89 -15.04 0.24
CA GLU A 182 -4.73 -16.39 -0.29
C GLU A 182 -4.09 -16.39 -1.69
N THR A 183 -4.43 -15.41 -2.52
CA THR A 183 -3.81 -15.22 -3.83
C THR A 183 -2.33 -14.89 -3.69
N PHE A 184 -1.95 -14.00 -2.78
CA PHE A 184 -0.54 -13.70 -2.53
C PHE A 184 0.23 -14.95 -2.03
N VAL A 185 -0.37 -15.74 -1.14
CA VAL A 185 0.24 -17.00 -0.69
C VAL A 185 0.35 -18.01 -1.84
N LYS A 186 -0.69 -18.14 -2.68
CA LYS A 186 -0.63 -18.98 -3.90
C LYS A 186 0.58 -18.63 -4.78
N PHE A 187 0.95 -17.36 -4.83
CA PHE A 187 2.04 -16.86 -5.66
C PHE A 187 3.35 -16.59 -4.89
N GLY A 188 3.53 -17.20 -3.72
CA GLY A 188 4.82 -17.29 -3.05
C GLY A 188 5.02 -16.42 -1.81
N ALA A 189 4.00 -15.70 -1.36
CA ALA A 189 4.07 -15.03 -0.06
C ALA A 189 3.94 -16.06 1.09
N ASP A 190 4.53 -15.75 2.24
CA ASP A 190 4.45 -16.60 3.42
C ASP A 190 3.02 -16.74 3.94
N GLU A 191 2.66 -17.93 4.43
CA GLU A 191 1.33 -18.22 4.97
C GLU A 191 0.96 -17.40 6.20
N ASP A 192 1.94 -16.80 6.88
CA ASP A 192 1.72 -16.00 8.07
C ASP A 192 0.86 -14.76 7.79
N ILE A 193 0.89 -14.21 6.56
CA ILE A 193 0.01 -13.09 6.16
C ILE A 193 -1.47 -13.40 6.30
N LEU A 194 -1.84 -14.69 6.30
CA LEU A 194 -3.22 -15.13 6.45
C LEU A 194 -3.76 -14.94 7.87
N TYR A 195 -2.89 -14.81 8.87
CA TYR A 195 -3.29 -14.75 10.28
C TYR A 195 -2.58 -13.66 11.08
N ALA A 196 -1.46 -13.11 10.62
CA ALA A 196 -0.78 -12.02 11.30
C ALA A 196 -1.68 -10.79 11.41
N HIS A 197 -1.71 -10.15 12.59
CA HIS A 197 -2.53 -8.95 12.79
C HIS A 197 -2.04 -7.76 11.95
N LYS A 198 -0.76 -7.71 11.66
CA LYS A 198 -0.13 -6.69 10.80
C LYS A 198 0.64 -7.41 9.68
N PRO A 199 -0.07 -8.03 8.71
CA PRO A 199 0.58 -8.77 7.65
C PRO A 199 1.37 -7.83 6.72
N HIS A 200 2.53 -8.29 6.27
CA HIS A 200 3.35 -7.61 5.27
C HIS A 200 4.09 -8.64 4.42
N ILE A 201 4.53 -8.23 3.25
CA ILE A 201 5.25 -9.12 2.33
C ILE A 201 6.72 -8.68 2.20
N GLY A 202 6.98 -7.39 2.05
CA GLY A 202 8.31 -6.84 1.74
C GLY A 202 8.55 -6.72 0.23
N THR A 203 9.44 -5.80 -0.15
CA THR A 203 9.72 -5.50 -1.57
C THR A 203 10.30 -6.71 -2.31
N ASP A 204 11.21 -7.44 -1.70
CA ASP A 204 11.90 -8.60 -2.26
C ASP A 204 10.93 -9.72 -2.65
N VAL A 205 10.03 -10.10 -1.75
CA VAL A 205 9.04 -11.16 -2.00
C VAL A 205 7.93 -10.69 -2.94
N LEU A 206 7.52 -9.40 -2.87
CA LEU A 206 6.49 -8.86 -3.77
C LEU A 206 6.90 -8.90 -5.25
N ILE A 207 8.18 -8.75 -5.57
CA ILE A 207 8.70 -8.88 -6.93
C ILE A 207 8.36 -10.26 -7.50
N ASP A 208 8.64 -11.32 -6.75
CA ASP A 208 8.38 -12.70 -7.19
C ASP A 208 6.88 -12.99 -7.27
N VAL A 209 6.10 -12.54 -6.29
CA VAL A 209 4.63 -12.71 -6.26
C VAL A 209 3.98 -12.06 -7.47
N VAL A 210 4.36 -10.83 -7.81
CA VAL A 210 3.80 -10.08 -8.95
C VAL A 210 4.16 -10.75 -10.27
N SER A 211 5.42 -11.19 -10.43
CA SER A 211 5.87 -11.94 -11.61
C SER A 211 5.06 -13.23 -11.81
N GLN A 212 4.84 -14.01 -10.76
CA GLN A 212 4.05 -15.24 -10.82
C GLN A 212 2.57 -14.97 -11.12
N MET A 213 1.98 -13.90 -10.57
CA MET A 213 0.62 -13.47 -10.91
C MET A 213 0.48 -13.16 -12.40
N ARG A 214 1.43 -12.43 -12.99
CA ARG A 214 1.47 -12.16 -14.43
C ARG A 214 1.48 -13.45 -15.24
N GLN A 215 2.38 -14.39 -14.90
CA GLN A 215 2.49 -15.66 -15.62
C GLN A 215 1.18 -16.45 -15.59
N GLU A 216 0.50 -16.46 -14.44
CA GLU A 216 -0.81 -17.11 -14.32
C GLU A 216 -1.87 -16.42 -15.19
N ILE A 217 -1.95 -15.08 -15.20
CA ILE A 217 -2.89 -14.33 -16.04
C ILE A 217 -2.64 -14.64 -17.52
N ILE A 218 -1.37 -14.70 -17.95
CA ILE A 218 -0.99 -15.08 -19.33
C ILE A 218 -1.40 -16.51 -19.64
N SER A 219 -1.18 -17.46 -18.72
CA SER A 219 -1.56 -18.87 -18.91
C SER A 219 -3.07 -19.04 -19.07
N LEU A 220 -3.86 -18.15 -18.48
CA LEU A 220 -5.32 -18.08 -18.60
C LEU A 220 -5.80 -17.31 -19.84
N GLY A 221 -4.90 -16.88 -20.72
CA GLY A 221 -5.19 -16.20 -21.99
C GLY A 221 -5.23 -14.68 -21.91
N GLY A 222 -4.81 -14.08 -20.81
CA GLY A 222 -4.53 -12.64 -20.72
C GLY A 222 -3.24 -12.25 -21.44
N GLU A 223 -3.05 -10.97 -21.66
CA GLU A 223 -1.88 -10.42 -22.34
C GLU A 223 -1.37 -9.17 -21.62
N PHE A 224 -0.04 -8.98 -21.59
CA PHE A 224 0.61 -7.81 -21.02
C PHE A 224 1.43 -7.08 -22.07
N CYS A 225 1.22 -5.76 -22.16
CA CYS A 225 2.06 -4.86 -22.95
C CYS A 225 2.74 -3.88 -22.01
N PHE A 226 4.03 -4.08 -21.78
CA PHE A 226 4.89 -3.17 -21.04
C PHE A 226 5.42 -2.05 -21.92
N HIS A 227 6.00 -1.00 -21.33
CA HIS A 227 6.46 0.20 -22.03
C HIS A 227 5.38 0.78 -22.96
N THR A 228 4.11 0.64 -22.55
CA THR A 228 2.95 1.03 -23.35
C THR A 228 2.06 1.97 -22.58
N GLN A 229 2.03 3.22 -23.02
CA GLN A 229 1.28 4.29 -22.38
C GLN A 229 -0.02 4.58 -23.13
N VAL A 230 -1.14 4.66 -22.43
CA VAL A 230 -2.38 5.21 -22.96
C VAL A 230 -2.29 6.74 -22.95
N THR A 231 -2.33 7.36 -24.11
CA THR A 231 -2.17 8.81 -24.28
C THR A 231 -3.46 9.55 -24.61
N ASP A 232 -4.46 8.83 -25.13
CA ASP A 232 -5.75 9.43 -25.48
C ASP A 232 -6.86 8.37 -25.50
N VAL A 233 -8.12 8.81 -25.45
CA VAL A 233 -9.31 7.97 -25.55
C VAL A 233 -10.32 8.58 -26.54
N ASP A 234 -10.91 7.75 -27.39
CA ASP A 234 -12.08 8.13 -28.17
C ASP A 234 -13.34 7.53 -27.52
N LEU A 235 -14.15 8.39 -26.90
CA LEU A 235 -15.34 7.98 -26.16
C LEU A 235 -16.45 7.42 -27.08
N THR A 236 -16.45 7.81 -28.36
CA THR A 236 -17.48 7.41 -29.32
C THR A 236 -17.18 6.03 -29.93
N SER A 237 -15.94 5.84 -30.41
CA SER A 237 -15.50 4.58 -31.04
C SER A 237 -15.08 3.53 -30.01
N LYS A 238 -15.00 3.88 -28.72
CA LYS A 238 -14.49 3.03 -27.62
C LYS A 238 -13.07 2.52 -27.92
N THR A 239 -12.18 3.44 -28.34
CA THR A 239 -10.78 3.14 -28.63
C THR A 239 -9.83 3.88 -27.71
N LEU A 240 -8.69 3.26 -27.44
CA LEU A 240 -7.58 3.80 -26.68
C LEU A 240 -6.41 4.04 -27.65
N LYS A 241 -5.79 5.24 -27.58
CA LYS A 241 -4.56 5.52 -28.28
C LYS A 241 -3.38 5.18 -27.40
N LEU A 242 -2.50 4.37 -27.91
CA LEU A 242 -1.32 3.86 -27.25
C LEU A 242 -0.05 4.42 -27.86
N VAL A 243 0.96 4.60 -27.04
CA VAL A 243 2.34 4.85 -27.48
C VAL A 243 3.23 3.77 -26.86
N HIS A 244 3.93 3.02 -27.73
CA HIS A 244 4.97 2.08 -27.33
C HIS A 244 6.27 2.87 -27.11
N LEU A 245 6.65 3.06 -25.86
CA LEU A 245 7.73 3.99 -25.47
C LEU A 245 9.11 3.55 -25.94
N SER A 246 9.35 2.24 -26.04
CA SER A 246 10.61 1.68 -26.54
C SER A 246 10.82 1.87 -28.05
N GLU A 247 9.74 1.88 -28.82
CA GLU A 247 9.77 1.97 -30.28
C GLU A 247 9.33 3.34 -30.79
N ASN A 248 8.78 4.19 -29.92
CA ASN A 248 8.15 5.45 -30.28
C ASN A 248 7.09 5.29 -31.38
N SER A 249 6.36 4.17 -31.34
CA SER A 249 5.27 3.86 -32.29
C SER A 249 3.91 4.08 -31.62
N ALA A 250 2.91 4.44 -32.44
CA ALA A 250 1.53 4.66 -31.97
C ALA A 250 0.61 3.56 -32.51
N GLU A 251 -0.35 3.16 -31.68
CA GLU A 251 -1.37 2.15 -32.00
C GLU A 251 -2.73 2.59 -31.45
N GLU A 252 -3.81 2.08 -32.06
CA GLU A 252 -5.16 2.21 -31.53
C GLU A 252 -5.73 0.83 -31.18
N VAL A 253 -6.32 0.71 -29.99
CA VAL A 253 -6.90 -0.56 -29.52
C VAL A 253 -8.35 -0.33 -29.11
N SER A 254 -9.26 -1.15 -29.62
CA SER A 254 -10.67 -1.16 -29.21
C SER A 254 -10.81 -1.86 -27.85
N ALA A 255 -11.64 -1.29 -26.98
CA ALA A 255 -11.92 -1.83 -25.64
C ALA A 255 -13.40 -2.06 -25.42
N GLY A 256 -13.82 -3.28 -25.10
CA GLY A 256 -15.21 -3.55 -24.69
C GLY A 256 -15.50 -2.99 -23.28
N ALA A 257 -14.50 -2.99 -22.42
CA ALA A 257 -14.46 -2.33 -21.11
C ALA A 257 -13.02 -1.85 -20.86
N ALA A 258 -12.83 -0.57 -20.47
CA ALA A 258 -11.52 0.00 -20.15
C ALA A 258 -11.45 0.30 -18.64
N VAL A 259 -10.57 -0.42 -17.93
CA VAL A 259 -10.37 -0.26 -16.48
C VAL A 259 -9.16 0.64 -16.24
N PHE A 260 -9.40 1.85 -15.74
CA PHE A 260 -8.34 2.81 -15.42
C PHE A 260 -7.83 2.59 -13.99
N ALA A 261 -6.86 1.68 -13.84
CA ALA A 261 -6.17 1.34 -12.59
C ALA A 261 -4.80 2.02 -12.48
N ILE A 262 -4.73 3.31 -12.82
CA ILE A 262 -3.54 4.09 -13.16
C ILE A 262 -2.66 4.50 -11.96
N GLY A 263 -3.10 4.25 -10.72
CA GLY A 263 -2.41 4.75 -9.52
C GLY A 263 -2.50 6.27 -9.37
N HIS A 264 -1.97 6.79 -8.25
CA HIS A 264 -2.09 8.22 -7.92
C HIS A 264 -1.09 9.13 -8.65
N SER A 265 -0.06 8.58 -9.30
CA SER A 265 1.05 9.37 -9.90
C SER A 265 0.91 9.62 -11.40
N ALA A 266 -0.08 9.03 -12.09
CA ALA A 266 -0.30 9.17 -13.52
C ALA A 266 -0.99 10.52 -13.88
N ARG A 267 -0.29 11.61 -13.60
CA ARG A 267 -0.82 12.99 -13.68
C ARG A 267 -1.21 13.39 -15.10
N ASP A 268 -0.46 12.96 -16.08
CA ASP A 268 -0.75 13.10 -17.50
C ASP A 268 -2.07 12.40 -17.90
N THR A 269 -2.32 11.21 -17.36
CA THR A 269 -3.58 10.49 -17.60
C THR A 269 -4.78 11.20 -16.95
N PHE A 270 -4.62 11.77 -15.74
CA PHE A 270 -5.68 12.62 -15.15
C PHE A 270 -5.96 13.85 -16.02
N GLU A 271 -4.92 14.52 -16.54
CA GLU A 271 -5.06 15.66 -17.43
C GLU A 271 -5.77 15.28 -18.76
N MET A 272 -5.43 14.12 -19.32
CA MET A 272 -6.07 13.56 -20.51
C MET A 272 -7.57 13.27 -20.26
N LEU A 273 -7.90 12.56 -19.19
CA LEU A 273 -9.28 12.25 -18.83
C LEU A 273 -10.11 13.53 -18.55
N TYR A 274 -9.49 14.53 -17.93
CA TYR A 274 -10.14 15.83 -17.70
C TYR A 274 -10.46 16.57 -19.00
N LYS A 275 -9.55 16.55 -19.98
CA LYS A 275 -9.80 17.13 -21.33
C LYS A 275 -10.99 16.47 -22.03
N HIS A 276 -11.19 15.17 -21.82
CA HIS A 276 -12.36 14.43 -22.33
C HIS A 276 -13.61 14.59 -21.47
N GLN A 277 -13.63 15.54 -20.51
CA GLN A 277 -14.75 15.83 -19.63
C GLN A 277 -15.23 14.62 -18.80
N ILE A 278 -14.30 13.69 -18.49
CA ILE A 278 -14.58 12.63 -17.53
C ILE A 278 -14.81 13.28 -16.16
N PRO A 279 -15.97 13.03 -15.50
CA PRO A 279 -16.29 13.67 -14.23
C PRO A 279 -15.28 13.33 -13.15
N MET A 280 -14.68 14.36 -12.57
CA MET A 280 -13.75 14.23 -11.46
C MET A 280 -13.81 15.44 -10.54
N ARG A 281 -13.32 15.27 -9.31
CA ARG A 281 -13.25 16.33 -8.32
C ARG A 281 -11.95 16.31 -7.53
N ALA A 282 -11.59 17.46 -6.97
CA ALA A 282 -10.51 17.56 -6.01
C ALA A 282 -10.80 16.72 -4.76
N LYS A 283 -9.77 16.12 -4.21
CA LYS A 283 -9.85 15.28 -3.00
C LYS A 283 -8.75 15.71 -2.03
N SER A 284 -9.11 15.86 -0.76
CA SER A 284 -8.14 16.05 0.32
C SER A 284 -7.15 14.89 0.38
N PHE A 285 -5.90 15.21 0.67
CA PHE A 285 -4.82 14.26 0.86
C PHE A 285 -3.91 14.72 2.01
N ALA A 286 -2.70 14.23 2.12
CA ALA A 286 -1.77 14.69 3.14
C ALA A 286 -0.36 14.81 2.58
N VAL A 287 0.41 15.74 3.13
CA VAL A 287 1.81 16.00 2.76
C VAL A 287 2.68 16.13 3.99
N GLY A 288 3.96 15.87 3.88
CA GLY A 288 4.90 16.04 4.97
C GLY A 288 6.28 15.47 4.67
N VAL A 289 6.90 14.92 5.69
CA VAL A 289 8.29 14.44 5.66
C VAL A 289 8.36 12.96 5.99
N ARG A 290 9.44 12.29 5.59
CA ARG A 290 9.87 11.02 6.19
C ARG A 290 10.75 11.31 7.39
N ILE A 291 10.44 10.68 8.52
CA ILE A 291 11.26 10.73 9.74
C ILE A 291 11.93 9.39 9.96
N GLU A 292 13.24 9.41 10.26
CA GLU A 292 14.04 8.24 10.59
C GLU A 292 14.46 8.27 12.05
N HIS A 293 14.36 7.10 12.71
CA HIS A 293 14.86 6.83 14.06
C HIS A 293 15.60 5.49 14.07
N PRO A 294 16.54 5.24 14.99
CA PRO A 294 17.05 3.91 15.22
C PRO A 294 15.92 2.92 15.50
N GLN A 295 15.88 1.77 14.82
CA GLN A 295 14.86 0.74 15.07
C GLN A 295 14.86 0.29 16.54
N THR A 296 16.00 0.28 17.19
CA THR A 296 16.13 -0.06 18.61
C THR A 296 15.36 0.86 19.54
N LEU A 297 15.30 2.17 19.25
CA LEU A 297 14.46 3.12 20.00
C LEU A 297 12.99 2.70 19.95
N ILE A 298 12.53 2.31 18.77
CA ILE A 298 11.13 1.88 18.56
C ILE A 298 10.87 0.54 19.25
N ASP A 299 11.79 -0.42 19.13
CA ASP A 299 11.69 -1.72 19.79
C ASP A 299 11.59 -1.55 21.31
N HIS A 300 12.46 -0.77 21.92
CA HIS A 300 12.40 -0.46 23.37
C HIS A 300 11.09 0.24 23.77
N SER A 301 10.67 1.22 22.98
CA SER A 301 9.40 1.92 23.24
C SER A 301 8.21 0.98 23.18
N GLN A 302 8.15 0.06 22.23
CA GLN A 302 7.00 -0.82 22.05
C GLN A 302 7.03 -2.06 22.95
N TYR A 303 8.21 -2.62 23.22
CA TYR A 303 8.37 -3.88 23.95
C TYR A 303 8.86 -3.74 25.38
N GLY A 304 9.44 -2.58 25.74
CA GLY A 304 10.07 -2.36 27.05
C GLY A 304 11.36 -3.16 27.24
N ARG A 305 11.91 -3.73 26.15
CA ARG A 305 13.16 -4.50 26.11
C ARG A 305 13.66 -4.60 24.67
N ASP A 306 14.87 -5.09 24.49
CA ASP A 306 15.36 -5.49 23.16
C ASP A 306 14.49 -6.60 22.58
N ARG A 307 14.25 -6.55 21.26
CA ARG A 307 13.39 -7.54 20.60
C ARG A 307 13.99 -8.95 20.58
N GLY A 308 15.33 -9.06 20.56
CA GLY A 308 16.00 -10.35 20.34
C GLY A 308 15.59 -10.98 19.02
N ASN A 309 15.56 -12.32 19.00
CA ASN A 309 15.11 -13.11 17.84
C ASN A 309 13.62 -13.53 17.96
N ASP A 310 12.96 -13.19 19.06
CA ASP A 310 11.61 -13.69 19.39
C ASP A 310 10.51 -12.77 18.91
N LEU A 311 10.84 -11.54 18.54
CA LEU A 311 9.89 -10.49 18.21
C LEU A 311 10.19 -9.88 16.84
N PRO A 312 9.15 -9.51 16.07
CA PRO A 312 9.34 -8.76 14.83
C PRO A 312 9.87 -7.35 15.12
N ALA A 313 10.44 -6.69 14.13
CA ALA A 313 10.76 -5.27 14.23
C ALA A 313 9.49 -4.48 14.61
N ALA A 314 9.59 -3.66 15.67
CA ALA A 314 8.44 -2.95 16.22
C ALA A 314 7.93 -1.88 15.25
N ALA A 315 6.61 -1.77 15.19
CA ALA A 315 5.92 -0.76 14.37
C ALA A 315 5.01 0.11 15.24
N TYR A 316 4.85 1.36 14.85
CA TYR A 316 3.98 2.32 15.52
C TYR A 316 2.97 2.94 14.56
N LYS A 317 1.93 3.54 15.14
CA LYS A 317 1.00 4.46 14.47
C LYS A 317 0.66 5.56 15.46
N LEU A 318 0.99 6.80 15.12
CA LEU A 318 0.78 7.98 15.96
C LEU A 318 -0.17 8.95 15.25
N THR A 319 -0.97 9.65 16.03
CA THR A 319 -1.89 10.69 15.54
C THR A 319 -1.97 11.78 16.58
N GLU A 320 -1.96 13.04 16.15
CA GLU A 320 -2.16 14.22 16.98
C GLU A 320 -3.20 15.13 16.33
N ASN A 321 -4.02 15.77 17.14
CA ASN A 321 -4.88 16.85 16.70
C ASN A 321 -4.34 18.13 17.32
N LEU A 322 -3.94 19.07 16.48
CA LEU A 322 -3.34 20.32 16.90
C LEU A 322 -4.40 21.38 17.22
N ASP A 323 -4.02 22.37 18.02
CA ASP A 323 -4.91 23.49 18.42
C ASP A 323 -5.37 24.33 17.22
N ASN A 324 -4.60 24.34 16.11
CA ASN A 324 -4.97 24.97 14.85
C ASN A 324 -6.01 24.17 14.02
N GLY A 325 -6.51 23.05 14.57
CA GLY A 325 -7.49 22.17 13.94
C GLY A 325 -6.93 21.18 12.91
N ARG A 326 -5.60 21.19 12.64
CA ARG A 326 -4.98 20.23 11.73
C ARG A 326 -4.68 18.89 12.43
N GLY A 327 -4.95 17.80 11.73
CA GLY A 327 -4.49 16.48 12.12
C GLY A 327 -3.08 16.21 11.59
N VAL A 328 -2.17 15.76 12.47
CA VAL A 328 -0.84 15.26 12.10
C VAL A 328 -0.76 13.79 12.47
N TYR A 329 -0.30 12.96 11.55
CA TYR A 329 -0.27 11.52 11.78
C TYR A 329 0.87 10.82 11.05
N THR A 330 1.27 9.67 11.59
CA THR A 330 2.25 8.81 10.93
C THR A 330 1.55 7.92 9.90
N PHE A 331 2.18 7.74 8.76
CA PHE A 331 1.68 6.94 7.67
C PHE A 331 2.79 6.07 7.06
N CYS A 332 2.41 4.91 6.54
CA CYS A 332 3.33 3.97 5.90
C CYS A 332 4.67 3.80 6.66
N MET A 333 4.57 3.57 7.99
CA MET A 333 5.74 3.30 8.83
C MET A 333 6.41 2.00 8.40
N CYS A 334 7.72 2.04 8.17
CA CYS A 334 8.55 0.94 7.67
C CYS A 334 9.56 0.54 8.77
N PRO A 335 9.27 -0.51 9.54
CA PRO A 335 10.21 -1.03 10.53
C PRO A 335 11.45 -1.61 9.85
N GLY A 336 12.64 -1.38 10.42
CA GLY A 336 13.89 -1.88 9.85
C GLY A 336 13.98 -1.61 8.36
N GLY A 337 13.63 -0.39 7.94
CA GLY A 337 13.44 -0.05 6.54
C GLY A 337 14.27 1.14 6.08
N TYR A 338 13.99 1.57 4.87
CA TYR A 338 14.77 2.57 4.15
C TYR A 338 13.85 3.68 3.67
N VAL A 339 14.29 4.93 3.76
CA VAL A 339 13.72 6.01 2.97
C VAL A 339 14.20 5.85 1.53
N VAL A 340 13.34 6.09 0.55
CA VAL A 340 13.68 5.93 -0.85
C VAL A 340 13.36 7.19 -1.65
N ASN A 341 14.21 7.52 -2.63
CA ASN A 341 13.85 8.49 -3.65
C ASN A 341 12.78 7.83 -4.56
N ALA A 342 11.57 8.38 -4.52
CA ALA A 342 10.39 7.88 -5.23
C ALA A 342 9.90 8.85 -6.31
N SER A 343 10.79 9.66 -6.85
CA SER A 343 10.51 10.58 -7.96
C SER A 343 10.02 9.86 -9.20
N SER A 344 9.17 10.51 -9.99
CA SER A 344 8.67 9.99 -11.27
C SER A 344 8.49 11.09 -12.33
N GLU A 345 8.79 12.33 -12.02
CA GLU A 345 8.81 13.46 -12.96
C GLU A 345 10.15 14.17 -12.84
N GLU A 346 10.71 14.61 -13.97
CA GLU A 346 11.96 15.35 -13.99
C GLU A 346 11.87 16.65 -13.20
N HIS A 347 12.95 17.03 -12.52
CA HIS A 347 13.04 18.21 -11.66
C HIS A 347 12.03 18.28 -10.52
N ARG A 348 11.45 17.14 -10.14
CA ARG A 348 10.50 16.99 -9.03
C ARG A 348 10.93 15.83 -8.16
N LEU A 349 11.03 16.07 -6.87
CA LEU A 349 11.53 15.09 -5.93
C LEU A 349 10.47 14.71 -4.92
N ALA A 350 10.21 13.40 -4.83
CA ALA A 350 9.36 12.83 -3.82
C ALA A 350 10.08 11.70 -3.09
N VAL A 351 9.77 11.51 -1.81
CA VAL A 351 10.27 10.39 -1.01
C VAL A 351 9.15 9.44 -0.62
N ASN A 352 9.52 8.20 -0.36
CA ASN A 352 8.65 7.18 0.23
C ASN A 352 9.50 6.30 1.15
N GLY A 353 8.92 5.24 1.72
CA GLY A 353 9.65 4.26 2.52
C GLY A 353 9.37 2.84 2.06
N MET A 354 10.37 1.99 2.21
CA MET A 354 10.28 0.56 1.94
C MET A 354 10.93 -0.26 3.05
N SER A 355 10.59 -1.54 3.11
CA SER A 355 11.32 -2.55 3.87
C SER A 355 11.44 -3.83 3.04
N TYR A 356 12.50 -4.57 3.30
CA TYR A 356 12.57 -5.97 2.90
C TYR A 356 11.71 -6.84 3.82
N HIS A 357 11.51 -8.09 3.46
CA HIS A 357 10.70 -9.02 4.24
C HIS A 357 11.20 -9.19 5.68
N ASP A 358 12.51 -9.28 5.86
CA ASP A 358 13.17 -9.48 7.16
C ASP A 358 13.15 -8.26 8.08
N ARG A 359 12.91 -7.05 7.54
CA ARG A 359 12.92 -5.78 8.29
C ARG A 359 14.17 -5.60 9.15
N ALA A 360 15.34 -5.94 8.59
CA ALA A 360 16.62 -5.97 9.28
C ALA A 360 17.41 -4.66 9.21
N GLY A 361 16.88 -3.61 8.60
CA GLY A 361 17.53 -2.30 8.53
C GLY A 361 17.73 -1.67 9.91
N GLU A 362 18.74 -0.80 10.01
CA GLU A 362 19.10 -0.12 11.26
C GLU A 362 18.05 0.86 11.74
N ASN A 363 17.36 1.53 10.80
CA ASN A 363 16.37 2.55 11.09
C ASN A 363 14.93 2.05 10.89
N ALA A 364 14.05 2.58 11.71
CA ALA A 364 12.63 2.68 11.45
C ALA A 364 12.37 4.01 10.75
N ASN A 365 11.50 4.04 9.76
CA ASN A 365 11.04 5.30 9.18
C ASN A 365 9.53 5.34 8.99
N SER A 366 8.96 6.53 8.99
CA SER A 366 7.56 6.74 8.60
C SER A 366 7.36 8.11 7.99
N ALA A 367 6.34 8.25 7.16
CA ALA A 367 5.83 9.58 6.88
C ALA A 367 5.23 10.19 8.15
N VAL A 368 5.50 11.47 8.40
CA VAL A 368 4.73 12.34 9.30
C VAL A 368 4.08 13.38 8.41
N ILE A 369 2.76 13.37 8.37
CA ILE A 369 1.98 14.09 7.37
C ILE A 369 0.84 14.90 7.99
N VAL A 370 0.55 16.01 7.35
CA VAL A 370 -0.53 16.94 7.66
C VAL A 370 -1.58 16.86 6.57
N THR A 371 -2.86 16.80 6.95
CA THR A 371 -3.96 16.83 5.99
C THR A 371 -4.02 18.20 5.30
N VAL A 372 -4.16 18.17 3.97
CA VAL A 372 -4.40 19.32 3.11
C VAL A 372 -5.70 19.17 2.33
N THR A 373 -6.37 20.29 2.11
CA THR A 373 -7.69 20.38 1.50
C THR A 373 -7.66 21.34 0.30
N PRO A 374 -8.73 21.46 -0.49
CA PRO A 374 -8.84 22.47 -1.55
C PRO A 374 -8.54 23.91 -1.08
N ASP A 375 -8.83 24.24 0.18
CA ASP A 375 -8.49 25.55 0.74
C ASP A 375 -6.97 25.80 0.77
N ASP A 376 -6.17 24.76 1.06
CA ASP A 376 -4.70 24.85 1.12
C ASP A 376 -4.07 25.04 -0.26
N PHE A 377 -4.67 24.51 -1.32
CA PHE A 377 -4.20 24.72 -2.69
C PHE A 377 -4.99 25.78 -3.46
N GLY A 378 -5.88 26.50 -2.77
CA GLY A 378 -6.54 27.74 -3.24
C GLY A 378 -7.47 27.55 -4.43
N SER A 379 -7.96 26.34 -4.69
CA SER A 379 -8.83 26.05 -5.84
C SER A 379 -9.58 24.74 -5.71
N ASP A 380 -10.86 24.74 -6.10
CA ASP A 380 -11.70 23.54 -6.23
C ASP A 380 -11.51 22.82 -7.58
N HIS A 381 -10.61 23.31 -8.44
CA HIS A 381 -10.34 22.64 -9.71
C HIS A 381 -9.88 21.20 -9.47
N PRO A 382 -10.44 20.20 -10.17
CA PRO A 382 -10.14 18.79 -9.91
C PRO A 382 -8.63 18.43 -9.86
N LEU A 383 -7.82 19.14 -10.63
CA LEU A 383 -6.37 18.91 -10.73
C LEU A 383 -5.54 19.86 -9.85
N ALA A 384 -6.15 20.73 -9.04
CA ALA A 384 -5.41 21.70 -8.20
C ALA A 384 -4.48 21.01 -7.21
N GLY A 385 -4.90 19.89 -6.62
CA GLY A 385 -4.07 19.11 -5.71
C GLY A 385 -2.81 18.55 -6.39
N ILE A 386 -2.87 18.21 -7.69
CA ILE A 386 -1.69 17.79 -8.47
C ILE A 386 -0.70 18.96 -8.59
N SER A 387 -1.19 20.16 -8.90
CA SER A 387 -0.35 21.36 -9.00
C SER A 387 0.32 21.69 -7.66
N PHE A 388 -0.41 21.53 -6.55
CA PHE A 388 0.13 21.70 -5.22
C PHE A 388 1.23 20.67 -4.90
N GLN A 389 1.01 19.39 -5.18
CA GLN A 389 2.05 18.37 -5.03
C GLN A 389 3.30 18.70 -5.84
N ARG A 390 3.13 19.08 -7.13
CA ARG A 390 4.23 19.46 -8.01
C ARG A 390 5.04 20.64 -7.46
N SER A 391 4.38 21.65 -6.90
CA SER A 391 5.07 22.80 -6.30
C SER A 391 5.96 22.41 -5.11
N LEU A 392 5.51 21.49 -4.25
CA LEU A 392 6.31 20.96 -3.14
C LEU A 392 7.48 20.11 -3.66
N GLU A 393 7.23 19.26 -4.65
CA GLU A 393 8.25 18.40 -5.26
C GLU A 393 9.34 19.20 -5.99
N GLU A 394 8.99 20.32 -6.63
CA GLU A 394 9.93 21.26 -7.25
C GLU A 394 10.80 21.95 -6.19
N LYS A 395 10.21 22.42 -5.09
CA LYS A 395 10.95 23.00 -3.97
C LYS A 395 11.88 21.97 -3.31
N ALA A 396 11.44 20.72 -3.15
CA ALA A 396 12.27 19.64 -2.63
C ALA A 396 13.47 19.36 -3.55
N TYR A 397 13.23 19.33 -4.87
CA TYR A 397 14.30 19.18 -5.87
C TYR A 397 15.33 20.31 -5.78
N GLN A 398 14.87 21.56 -5.63
CA GLN A 398 15.74 22.74 -5.48
C GLN A 398 16.53 22.70 -4.16
N ALA A 399 15.86 22.41 -3.03
CA ALA A 399 16.49 22.32 -1.71
C ALA A 399 17.58 21.24 -1.66
N GLY A 400 17.38 20.14 -2.39
CA GLY A 400 18.32 19.02 -2.49
C GLY A 400 19.28 19.10 -3.68
N GLN A 401 19.16 20.10 -4.57
CA GLN A 401 19.95 20.19 -5.80
C GLN A 401 19.91 18.90 -6.62
N GLY A 402 18.70 18.33 -6.77
CA GLY A 402 18.47 17.06 -7.46
C GLY A 402 18.66 15.80 -6.62
N LYS A 403 19.16 15.92 -5.39
CA LYS A 403 19.27 14.85 -4.39
C LYS A 403 18.19 14.99 -3.32
N VAL A 404 17.94 13.97 -2.54
CA VAL A 404 16.96 14.05 -1.45
C VAL A 404 17.48 15.00 -0.36
N PRO A 405 16.77 16.12 -0.05
CA PRO A 405 17.13 16.98 1.06
C PRO A 405 16.85 16.30 2.40
N VAL A 406 17.83 16.39 3.30
CA VAL A 406 17.78 15.84 4.66
C VAL A 406 18.08 16.93 5.67
N GLN A 407 17.33 16.97 6.77
CA GLN A 407 17.51 17.96 7.85
C GLN A 407 17.28 17.25 9.20
N ARG A 408 18.11 17.53 10.21
CA ARG A 408 17.85 17.07 11.57
C ARG A 408 16.64 17.82 12.14
N PHE A 409 15.82 17.15 12.92
CA PHE A 409 14.63 17.78 13.51
C PHE A 409 14.98 18.97 14.41
N GLY A 410 16.10 18.90 15.14
CA GLY A 410 16.58 20.04 15.93
C GLY A 410 16.92 21.28 15.12
N ASP A 411 17.41 21.10 13.88
CA ASP A 411 17.73 22.19 12.97
C ASP A 411 16.47 22.68 12.22
N PHE A 412 15.56 21.77 11.87
CA PHE A 412 14.23 22.09 11.32
C PHE A 412 13.45 23.03 12.26
N LYS A 413 13.43 22.76 13.58
CA LYS A 413 12.80 23.64 14.58
C LYS A 413 13.41 25.02 14.66
N LYS A 414 14.70 25.15 14.37
CA LYS A 414 15.44 26.43 14.43
C LYS A 414 15.48 27.15 13.10
N ASP A 415 14.85 26.61 12.06
CA ASP A 415 14.93 27.09 10.69
C ASP A 415 16.39 27.23 10.22
N GLN A 416 17.19 26.17 10.43
CA GLN A 416 18.62 26.14 10.13
C GLN A 416 18.97 24.91 9.29
N ILE A 417 19.84 25.07 8.31
CA ILE A 417 20.35 23.96 7.52
C ILE A 417 21.28 23.09 8.38
N THR A 418 21.07 21.79 8.35
CA THR A 418 21.95 20.80 8.98
C THR A 418 23.31 20.78 8.29
N THR A 419 24.38 20.68 9.06
CA THR A 419 25.76 20.64 8.55
C THR A 419 26.46 19.31 8.80
N SER A 420 25.94 18.50 9.71
CA SER A 420 26.49 17.17 10.05
C SER A 420 25.42 16.26 10.62
N TYR A 421 25.59 14.95 10.48
CA TYR A 421 24.79 13.97 11.19
C TYR A 421 25.03 14.08 12.71
N GLY A 422 24.00 13.76 13.50
CA GLY A 422 24.11 13.50 14.92
C GLY A 422 24.22 11.99 15.18
N MET A 423 23.45 11.48 16.15
CA MET A 423 23.41 10.05 16.49
C MET A 423 22.73 9.19 15.41
N VAL A 424 21.84 9.76 14.60
CA VAL A 424 21.09 9.06 13.56
C VAL A 424 21.73 9.30 12.20
N HIS A 425 22.04 8.21 11.51
CA HIS A 425 22.52 8.23 10.13
C HIS A 425 21.43 7.75 9.20
N SER A 426 21.29 8.37 8.03
CA SER A 426 20.24 7.97 7.09
C SER A 426 20.52 6.61 6.47
N CYS A 427 19.49 5.77 6.41
CA CYS A 427 19.46 4.50 5.67
C CYS A 427 18.80 4.65 4.30
N MET A 428 18.96 5.80 3.64
CA MET A 428 18.28 6.12 2.40
C MET A 428 18.77 5.31 1.19
N LYS A 429 17.84 4.98 0.29
CA LYS A 429 18.14 4.54 -1.07
C LYS A 429 18.01 5.72 -2.03
N GLY A 430 19.10 6.02 -2.72
CA GLY A 430 19.28 7.23 -3.53
C GLY A 430 20.21 8.25 -2.85
N ALA A 431 20.72 9.18 -3.66
CA ALA A 431 21.60 10.23 -3.17
C ALA A 431 20.85 11.23 -2.29
N SER A 432 21.45 11.62 -1.18
CA SER A 432 20.93 12.65 -0.27
C SER A 432 21.94 13.76 -0.02
N VAL A 433 21.47 14.88 0.49
CA VAL A 433 22.28 16.04 0.87
C VAL A 433 21.58 16.79 2.01
N PHE A 434 22.36 17.44 2.87
CA PHE A 434 21.76 18.35 3.83
C PHE A 434 21.15 19.55 3.10
N GLY A 435 19.88 19.83 3.37
CA GLY A 435 19.10 20.86 2.71
C GLY A 435 17.99 21.39 3.60
N ASP A 436 17.38 22.46 3.16
CA ASP A 436 16.27 23.10 3.86
C ASP A 436 14.96 22.33 3.59
N VAL A 437 14.66 21.34 4.44
CA VAL A 437 13.41 20.58 4.38
C VAL A 437 12.22 21.41 4.88
N ARG A 438 12.45 22.34 5.86
CA ARG A 438 11.40 23.23 6.36
C ARG A 438 10.86 24.12 5.26
N GLY A 439 11.74 24.76 4.48
CA GLY A 439 11.39 25.69 3.41
C GLY A 439 10.64 25.09 2.22
N ILE A 440 10.55 23.75 2.12
CA ILE A 440 9.71 23.08 1.11
C ILE A 440 8.24 23.45 1.31
N PHE A 441 7.80 23.57 2.56
CA PHE A 441 6.39 23.71 2.93
C PHE A 441 5.97 25.18 3.11
N PRO A 442 4.67 25.49 2.92
CA PRO A 442 4.08 26.68 3.51
C PRO A 442 4.28 26.68 5.03
N GLU A 443 4.50 27.87 5.62
CA GLU A 443 4.84 28.00 7.04
C GLU A 443 3.84 27.31 7.98
N GLU A 444 2.54 27.38 7.70
CA GLU A 444 1.50 26.73 8.50
C GLU A 444 1.61 25.20 8.51
N ILE A 445 2.04 24.62 7.40
CA ILE A 445 2.27 23.16 7.28
C ILE A 445 3.58 22.79 7.98
N ALA A 446 4.64 23.56 7.79
CA ALA A 446 5.92 23.36 8.46
C ALA A 446 5.76 23.42 9.98
N GLN A 447 5.06 24.42 10.50
CA GLN A 447 4.76 24.55 11.93
C GLN A 447 3.91 23.39 12.45
N SER A 448 2.90 22.97 11.67
CA SER A 448 2.07 21.81 12.05
C SER A 448 2.88 20.50 12.12
N LEU A 449 3.85 20.31 11.22
CA LEU A 449 4.78 19.17 11.27
C LEU A 449 5.64 19.23 12.54
N GLU A 450 6.20 20.39 12.87
CA GLU A 450 7.01 20.62 14.09
C GLU A 450 6.22 20.31 15.35
N ASP A 451 5.03 20.91 15.48
CA ASP A 451 4.14 20.73 16.65
C ASP A 451 3.69 19.27 16.79
N GLY A 452 3.33 18.65 15.66
CA GLY A 452 2.90 17.25 15.63
C GLY A 452 4.02 16.28 16.03
N ILE A 453 5.23 16.43 15.49
CA ILE A 453 6.40 15.62 15.86
C ILE A 453 6.71 15.82 17.36
N THR A 454 6.73 17.07 17.82
CA THR A 454 6.98 17.41 19.23
C THR A 454 5.93 16.78 20.13
N ALA A 455 4.66 16.85 19.78
CA ALA A 455 3.58 16.24 20.54
C ALA A 455 3.65 14.70 20.54
N MET A 456 4.15 14.05 19.50
CA MET A 456 4.29 12.59 19.42
C MET A 456 5.33 12.03 20.40
N ASP A 457 6.26 12.85 20.91
CA ASP A 457 7.31 12.44 21.84
C ASP A 457 6.75 11.85 23.14
N HIS A 458 5.62 12.33 23.64
CA HIS A 458 5.03 11.77 24.86
C HIS A 458 4.41 10.38 24.64
N LYS A 459 4.21 9.95 23.38
CA LYS A 459 3.78 8.58 23.05
C LYS A 459 4.96 7.64 22.80
N ILE A 460 6.05 8.15 22.24
CA ILE A 460 7.32 7.45 22.03
C ILE A 460 8.43 8.42 22.44
N HIS A 461 8.99 8.25 23.63
CA HIS A 461 10.11 9.07 24.10
C HIS A 461 11.30 8.98 23.15
N GLY A 462 11.83 10.13 22.73
CA GLY A 462 12.86 10.24 21.71
C GLY A 462 12.33 10.36 20.28
N PHE A 463 11.00 10.39 20.09
CA PHE A 463 10.43 10.62 18.75
C PHE A 463 10.76 12.01 18.22
N ALA A 464 10.77 13.02 19.08
CA ALA A 464 11.16 14.40 18.79
C ALA A 464 12.64 14.71 19.13
N ASP A 465 13.50 13.67 19.14
CA ASP A 465 14.94 13.88 19.35
C ASP A 465 15.50 14.84 18.29
N ASN A 466 16.41 15.71 18.70
CA ASN A 466 17.02 16.69 17.81
C ASN A 466 17.79 16.04 16.65
N ASP A 467 18.26 14.81 16.83
CA ASP A 467 19.01 14.05 15.82
C ASP A 467 18.12 13.20 14.92
N ALA A 468 16.80 13.09 15.17
CA ALA A 468 15.88 12.46 14.23
C ALA A 468 16.00 13.12 12.86
N LEU A 469 16.05 12.30 11.78
CA LEU A 469 16.29 12.81 10.43
C LEU A 469 14.97 12.97 9.69
N LEU A 470 14.78 14.15 9.09
CA LEU A 470 13.66 14.47 8.23
C LEU A 470 14.13 14.50 6.77
N SER A 471 13.40 13.81 5.90
CA SER A 471 13.63 13.82 4.45
C SER A 471 12.37 14.32 3.74
N GLY A 472 12.50 15.18 2.75
CA GLY A 472 11.38 15.79 2.03
C GLY A 472 11.42 15.52 0.52
N VAL A 473 10.25 15.49 -0.11
CA VAL A 473 8.90 15.66 0.41
C VAL A 473 8.09 14.37 0.26
N GLU A 474 7.36 13.96 1.27
CA GLU A 474 6.31 12.95 1.15
C GLU A 474 5.03 13.66 0.66
N SER A 475 4.79 13.67 -0.65
CA SER A 475 3.67 14.38 -1.29
C SER A 475 2.59 13.45 -1.82
N ARG A 476 2.89 12.15 -1.95
CA ARG A 476 2.08 11.19 -2.68
C ARG A 476 1.45 10.12 -1.78
N THR A 477 0.84 10.56 -0.69
CA THR A 477 0.22 9.67 0.31
C THR A 477 -1.09 9.05 -0.17
N SER A 478 -1.80 9.73 -1.06
CA SER A 478 -3.01 9.25 -1.74
C SER A 478 -3.31 10.11 -2.97
N SER A 479 -4.22 9.65 -3.83
CA SER A 479 -4.65 10.44 -4.99
C SER A 479 -5.28 11.77 -4.57
N PRO A 480 -4.85 12.90 -5.16
CA PRO A 480 -5.47 14.22 -4.94
C PRO A 480 -6.75 14.40 -5.78
N VAL A 481 -7.08 13.42 -6.61
CA VAL A 481 -8.23 13.42 -7.52
C VAL A 481 -9.16 12.26 -7.20
N ARG A 482 -10.46 12.48 -7.38
CA ARG A 482 -11.44 11.41 -7.42
C ARG A 482 -12.14 11.44 -8.77
N ILE A 483 -12.06 10.33 -9.52
CA ILE A 483 -12.79 10.13 -10.77
C ILE A 483 -14.14 9.54 -10.40
N GLU A 484 -15.24 10.21 -10.80
CA GLU A 484 -16.57 9.80 -10.40
C GLU A 484 -17.03 8.55 -11.15
N ARG A 485 -17.63 7.63 -10.41
CA ARG A 485 -18.23 6.39 -10.95
C ARG A 485 -19.52 6.08 -10.20
N ASP A 486 -20.43 5.40 -10.87
CA ASP A 486 -21.71 4.99 -10.32
C ASP A 486 -21.60 3.73 -9.41
N GLU A 487 -22.74 3.20 -8.98
CA GLU A 487 -22.84 1.98 -8.16
C GLU A 487 -22.41 0.71 -8.90
N ASN A 488 -22.39 0.73 -10.24
CA ASN A 488 -21.90 -0.34 -11.11
C ASN A 488 -20.42 -0.16 -11.46
N PHE A 489 -19.71 0.73 -10.78
CA PHE A 489 -18.30 1.07 -10.99
C PHE A 489 -17.97 1.68 -12.35
N VAL A 490 -18.95 2.10 -13.10
CA VAL A 490 -18.82 2.72 -14.42
C VAL A 490 -18.72 4.24 -14.27
N CYS A 491 -17.94 4.87 -15.12
CA CYS A 491 -17.88 6.33 -15.22
C CYS A 491 -19.27 6.91 -15.50
N ALA A 492 -19.64 7.98 -14.79
CA ALA A 492 -20.97 8.58 -14.90
C ALA A 492 -21.29 9.12 -16.30
N SER A 493 -20.30 9.44 -17.13
CA SER A 493 -20.47 10.01 -18.48
C SER A 493 -20.33 9.00 -19.64
N CYS A 494 -19.92 7.75 -19.36
CA CYS A 494 -19.76 6.72 -20.40
C CYS A 494 -19.87 5.30 -19.81
N ASP A 495 -20.36 4.36 -20.61
CA ASP A 495 -20.78 3.02 -20.18
C ASP A 495 -19.69 1.93 -20.27
N TRP A 496 -18.46 2.30 -20.62
CA TRP A 496 -17.36 1.36 -20.87
C TRP A 496 -16.06 1.69 -20.14
N ILE A 497 -15.95 2.87 -19.50
CA ILE A 497 -14.80 3.27 -18.67
C ILE A 497 -15.09 2.97 -17.21
N TYR A 498 -14.18 2.25 -16.56
CA TYR A 498 -14.26 1.81 -15.17
C TYR A 498 -13.10 2.44 -14.36
N PRO A 499 -13.30 3.56 -13.68
CA PRO A 499 -12.31 4.12 -12.77
C PRO A 499 -12.05 3.16 -11.60
N CYS A 500 -10.78 2.82 -11.35
CA CYS A 500 -10.42 1.74 -10.42
C CYS A 500 -9.25 2.10 -9.51
N GLY A 501 -9.31 1.63 -8.28
CA GLY A 501 -8.21 1.63 -7.34
C GLY A 501 -7.87 2.99 -6.72
N GLU A 502 -6.61 3.15 -6.37
CA GLU A 502 -6.12 4.34 -5.67
C GLU A 502 -6.10 5.58 -6.55
N GLY A 503 -5.73 5.45 -7.82
CA GLY A 503 -5.74 6.56 -8.77
C GLY A 503 -7.12 7.18 -8.91
N ALA A 504 -8.14 6.36 -9.01
CA ALA A 504 -9.53 6.83 -9.06
C ALA A 504 -10.06 7.37 -7.71
N GLY A 505 -9.27 7.29 -6.62
CA GLY A 505 -9.61 7.84 -5.32
C GLY A 505 -10.45 6.91 -4.42
N TYR A 506 -10.51 5.60 -4.70
CA TYR A 506 -11.35 4.63 -3.98
C TYR A 506 -10.56 3.65 -3.08
N ALA A 507 -9.24 3.71 -3.12
CA ALA A 507 -8.36 2.87 -2.31
C ALA A 507 -7.18 3.69 -1.77
N GLY A 508 -6.43 3.15 -0.82
CA GLY A 508 -5.26 3.81 -0.23
C GLY A 508 -4.23 2.79 0.28
N GLY A 509 -4.00 1.70 -0.46
CA GLY A 509 -3.01 0.67 -0.14
C GLY A 509 -3.24 -0.62 -0.90
N ILE A 510 -2.29 -1.55 -0.86
CA ILE A 510 -2.24 -2.77 -1.68
C ILE A 510 -3.56 -3.55 -1.62
N THR A 511 -3.98 -3.98 -0.43
CA THR A 511 -5.18 -4.83 -0.26
C THR A 511 -6.46 -4.10 -0.65
N SER A 512 -6.62 -2.82 -0.28
CA SER A 512 -7.82 -2.06 -0.65
C SER A 512 -7.89 -1.80 -2.15
N ALA A 513 -6.76 -1.57 -2.82
CA ALA A 513 -6.69 -1.43 -4.27
C ALA A 513 -7.00 -2.75 -4.98
N ALA A 514 -6.44 -3.87 -4.52
CA ALA A 514 -6.75 -5.19 -5.02
C ALA A 514 -8.26 -5.52 -4.92
N MET A 515 -8.85 -5.29 -3.74
CA MET A 515 -10.30 -5.48 -3.53
C MET A 515 -11.17 -4.58 -4.41
N ASP A 516 -10.73 -3.37 -4.70
CA ASP A 516 -11.44 -2.47 -5.61
C ASP A 516 -11.34 -2.97 -7.06
N GLY A 517 -10.16 -3.47 -7.48
CA GLY A 517 -9.97 -4.16 -8.76
C GLY A 517 -10.89 -5.38 -8.92
N MET A 518 -11.02 -6.19 -7.86
CA MET A 518 -11.97 -7.32 -7.83
C MET A 518 -13.41 -6.85 -8.04
N LYS A 519 -13.86 -5.79 -7.35
CA LYS A 519 -15.23 -5.26 -7.51
C LYS A 519 -15.50 -4.76 -8.93
N VAL A 520 -14.53 -4.13 -9.56
CA VAL A 520 -14.65 -3.70 -10.96
C VAL A 520 -14.73 -4.90 -11.89
N ALA A 521 -13.90 -5.93 -11.68
CA ALA A 521 -13.99 -7.17 -12.44
C ALA A 521 -15.35 -7.86 -12.25
N GLU A 522 -15.85 -7.95 -11.01
CA GLU A 522 -17.18 -8.49 -10.71
C GLU A 522 -18.30 -7.74 -11.45
N ALA A 523 -18.24 -6.40 -11.51
CA ALA A 523 -19.21 -5.61 -12.25
C ALA A 523 -19.18 -5.91 -13.76
N ILE A 524 -17.98 -6.07 -14.34
CA ILE A 524 -17.81 -6.49 -15.73
C ILE A 524 -18.36 -7.91 -15.95
N ILE A 525 -18.04 -8.86 -15.08
CA ILE A 525 -18.51 -10.25 -15.15
C ILE A 525 -20.04 -10.31 -15.04
N GLN A 526 -20.65 -9.57 -14.12
CA GLN A 526 -22.11 -9.53 -13.95
C GLN A 526 -22.87 -8.88 -15.11
N LYS A 527 -22.20 -8.03 -15.88
CA LYS A 527 -22.81 -7.37 -17.05
C LYS A 527 -22.66 -8.20 -18.31
N TYR A 528 -21.49 -8.76 -18.55
CA TYR A 528 -21.14 -9.39 -19.81
C TYR A 528 -21.04 -10.92 -19.71
N LYS A 529 -21.20 -11.60 -20.84
CA LYS A 529 -20.79 -13.01 -21.01
C LYS A 529 -19.32 -13.07 -21.43
N SER A 530 -18.60 -14.11 -20.97
CA SER A 530 -17.21 -14.37 -21.39
C SER A 530 -17.08 -14.87 -22.82
#